data_d0077d57d16d9d4581eab68446848f4c
#
_entry.id   d0077d57d16d9d4581eab68446848f4c
#
_cell.length_a   1.000
_cell.length_b   1.000
_cell.length_c   1.000
_cell.angle_alpha   90.00
_cell.angle_beta   90.00
_cell.angle_gamma   90.00
#
_symmetry.space_group_name_H-M   'P 1'
#
loop_
_entity.id
_entity.type
_entity.pdbx_description
1 polymer ?
#
loop_
_entity_poly.entity_id
_entity_poly.type
_entity_poly.pdbx_seq_one_letter_code
_entity_poly.pdbx_strand_id
1 'polypeptide(L)'
;MTNTKQNWNIKNSYQRLPSKFFSRQLPEKSPNPTKIYFNHNLALDLGLGDLTDSDIVDYFSGNKIPEMADPIAQAYAGHQFGYFTMLGDGRAILIGEQLAPNQQRYDIQLKGSGQTPYSRHGDGKATLISV
;
A
#
# COMPACT_ATOMS: atom_id res chain seq x y z
N MET A 1 1.70 22.42 18.27
CA MET A 1 1.75 21.56 18.21
C MET A 1 1.57 20.88 17.34
N THR A 2 1.86 20.65 16.99
CA THR A 2 1.60 19.96 16.18
C THR A 2 1.38 18.80 16.44
N ASN A 3 0.74 18.29 16.08
CA ASN A 3 0.58 17.16 16.31
C ASN A 3 0.89 16.30 15.29
N THR A 4 1.76 15.69 15.37
CA THR A 4 2.23 14.81 14.42
C THR A 4 1.94 13.46 14.83
N LYS A 5 0.76 13.18 15.38
CA LYS A 5 0.50 11.90 15.86
C LYS A 5 0.73 10.82 14.95
N GLN A 6 0.46 10.92 13.70
CA GLN A 6 0.57 9.80 12.82
C GLN A 6 1.91 9.75 12.12
N ASN A 7 2.60 10.86 12.05
CA ASN A 7 3.93 10.94 11.48
C ASN A 7 4.09 10.35 10.08
N TRP A 8 3.01 10.32 9.31
CA TRP A 8 3.11 9.91 7.93
C TRP A 8 3.95 10.92 7.16
N ASN A 9 4.89 10.43 6.35
CA ASN A 9 5.73 11.27 5.52
C ASN A 9 5.85 10.57 4.18
N ILE A 10 4.80 10.67 3.37
CA ILE A 10 4.64 9.88 2.16
C ILE A 10 5.23 10.59 0.97
N LYS A 11 6.03 9.86 0.20
CA LYS A 11 6.57 10.30 -1.09
C LYS A 11 5.98 9.40 -2.17
N ASN A 12 5.86 9.93 -3.36
CA ASN A 12 5.21 9.21 -4.46
C ASN A 12 6.13 9.21 -5.68
N SER A 13 7.35 8.74 -5.52
CA SER A 13 8.32 8.80 -6.61
C SER A 13 7.99 7.88 -7.76
N TYR A 14 7.24 6.79 -7.50
CA TYR A 14 6.86 5.86 -8.57
C TYR A 14 6.01 6.54 -9.63
N GLN A 15 5.21 7.54 -9.26
CA GLN A 15 4.39 8.26 -10.22
C GLN A 15 5.19 9.15 -11.16
N ARG A 16 6.49 9.28 -10.97
CA ARG A 16 7.34 9.98 -11.93
C ARG A 16 7.64 9.14 -13.16
N LEU A 17 7.36 7.84 -13.10
CA LEU A 17 7.53 6.96 -14.25
C LEU A 17 6.39 7.20 -15.24
N PRO A 18 6.56 6.79 -16.52
CA PRO A 18 5.47 6.90 -17.49
C PRO A 18 4.23 6.17 -17.00
N SER A 19 3.06 6.67 -17.39
CA SER A 19 1.79 6.16 -16.87
C SER A 19 1.54 4.69 -17.19
N LYS A 20 2.24 4.11 -18.14
CA LYS A 20 2.09 2.68 -18.43
C LYS A 20 2.63 1.79 -17.33
N PHE A 21 3.39 2.34 -16.36
CA PHE A 21 3.97 1.53 -15.29
C PHE A 21 3.11 1.50 -14.04
N PHE A 22 2.00 2.21 -14.01
CA PHE A 22 1.12 2.19 -12.84
C PHE A 22 -0.29 2.61 -13.20
N SER A 23 -1.22 2.32 -12.29
CA SER A 23 -2.60 2.77 -12.43
C SER A 23 -3.06 3.23 -11.05
N ARG A 24 -3.67 4.40 -10.97
CA ARG A 24 -4.18 4.89 -9.69
C ARG A 24 -5.36 4.04 -9.25
N GLN A 25 -5.33 3.60 -8.01
CA GLN A 25 -6.33 2.68 -7.52
C GLN A 25 -6.43 2.80 -6.00
N LEU A 26 -7.60 3.16 -5.52
CA LEU A 26 -7.85 3.18 -4.08
C LEU A 26 -8.15 1.77 -3.58
N PRO A 27 -7.75 1.44 -2.35
CA PRO A 27 -8.16 0.17 -1.76
C PRO A 27 -9.68 0.13 -1.56
N GLU A 28 -10.25 -1.06 -1.62
CA GLU A 28 -11.65 -1.23 -1.28
C GLU A 28 -11.82 -1.12 0.23
N LYS A 29 -12.94 -0.58 0.65
CA LYS A 29 -13.20 -0.48 2.08
C LYS A 29 -13.56 -1.83 2.65
N SER A 30 -13.08 -2.05 3.87
CA SER A 30 -13.35 -3.30 4.59
C SER A 30 -14.43 -3.03 5.62
N PRO A 31 -15.53 -3.82 5.65
CA PRO A 31 -16.61 -3.54 6.57
C PRO A 31 -16.21 -3.97 7.97
N ASN A 32 -15.98 -4.13 8.83
CA ASN A 32 -15.66 -4.50 10.20
C ASN A 32 -14.20 -4.98 10.33
N PRO A 33 -13.23 -4.13 10.00
CA PRO A 33 -11.85 -4.59 10.08
C PRO A 33 -11.42 -4.78 11.53
N THR A 34 -10.59 -5.80 11.77
CA THR A 34 -10.02 -6.02 13.09
C THR A 34 -8.53 -6.26 12.95
N LYS A 35 -7.79 -5.94 14.00
CA LYS A 35 -6.36 -6.13 14.01
C LYS A 35 -6.05 -7.54 14.50
N ILE A 36 -5.30 -8.29 13.70
CA ILE A 36 -4.84 -9.62 14.11
C ILE A 36 -3.44 -9.54 14.66
N TYR A 37 -2.56 -8.80 13.98
CA TYR A 37 -1.18 -8.65 14.41
C TYR A 37 -0.66 -7.32 13.91
N PHE A 38 0.18 -6.67 14.69
CA PHE A 38 0.82 -5.43 14.29
C PHE A 38 2.26 -5.43 14.80
N ASN A 39 3.19 -5.14 13.91
CA ASN A 39 4.61 -5.11 14.27
C ASN A 39 4.97 -3.73 14.81
N HIS A 40 4.88 -3.57 16.12
CA HIS A 40 5.14 -2.27 16.76
C HIS A 40 6.59 -1.81 16.59
N ASN A 41 7.54 -2.73 16.58
CA ASN A 41 8.94 -2.36 16.41
C ASN A 41 9.20 -1.80 15.02
N LEU A 42 8.62 -2.41 14.00
CA LEU A 42 8.75 -1.90 12.64
C LEU A 42 8.08 -0.54 12.52
N ALA A 43 6.93 -0.36 13.17
CA ALA A 43 6.24 0.93 13.14
C ALA A 43 7.11 2.04 13.71
N LEU A 44 7.83 1.77 14.80
CA LEU A 44 8.74 2.75 15.35
C LEU A 44 9.85 3.09 14.37
N ASP A 45 10.42 2.08 13.73
CA ASP A 45 11.49 2.30 12.75
C ASP A 45 11.03 3.13 11.57
N LEU A 46 9.76 3.01 11.20
CA LEU A 46 9.19 3.77 10.09
C LEU A 46 8.73 5.18 10.49
N GLY A 47 8.77 5.49 11.77
CA GLY A 47 8.25 6.77 12.24
C GLY A 47 6.76 6.78 12.48
N LEU A 48 6.14 5.60 12.58
CA LEU A 48 4.70 5.47 12.75
C LEU A 48 4.31 4.95 14.12
N GLY A 49 5.15 5.14 15.10
CA GLY A 49 4.91 4.60 16.44
C GLY A 49 3.77 5.25 17.20
N ASP A 50 3.31 6.42 16.75
CA ASP A 50 2.26 7.15 17.45
C ASP A 50 0.85 6.85 16.95
N LEU A 51 0.70 5.88 16.05
CA LEU A 51 -0.63 5.52 15.57
C LEU A 51 -1.43 4.87 16.69
N THR A 52 -2.68 5.30 16.84
CA THR A 52 -3.58 4.67 17.81
C THR A 52 -4.06 3.33 17.26
N ASP A 53 -4.68 2.50 18.11
CA ASP A 53 -5.24 1.24 17.63
C ASP A 53 -6.30 1.47 16.54
N SER A 54 -7.11 2.51 16.69
CA SER A 54 -8.10 2.87 15.69
C SER A 54 -7.44 3.26 14.37
N ASP A 55 -6.36 4.04 14.43
CA ASP A 55 -5.62 4.43 13.23
C ASP A 55 -5.01 3.22 12.54
N ILE A 56 -4.44 2.30 13.29
CA ILE A 56 -3.84 1.10 12.73
C ILE A 56 -4.87 0.32 11.93
N VAL A 57 -6.04 0.10 12.52
CA VAL A 57 -7.10 -0.63 11.84
C VAL A 57 -7.57 0.12 10.60
N ASP A 58 -7.78 1.42 10.71
CA ASP A 58 -8.31 2.20 9.59
C ASP A 58 -7.34 2.31 8.43
N TYR A 59 -6.08 2.63 8.69
CA TYR A 59 -5.11 2.79 7.61
C TYR A 59 -4.73 1.46 6.97
N PHE A 60 -4.50 0.43 7.77
CA PHE A 60 -3.98 -0.82 7.23
C PHE A 60 -5.06 -1.76 6.72
N SER A 61 -6.32 -1.44 6.94
CA SER A 61 -7.41 -2.11 6.24
C SER A 61 -7.75 -1.44 4.91
N GLY A 62 -7.18 -0.26 4.66
CA GLY A 62 -7.51 0.50 3.46
C GLY A 62 -8.70 1.42 3.60
N ASN A 63 -9.31 1.49 4.78
CA ASN A 63 -10.47 2.34 4.99
C ASN A 63 -10.12 3.83 5.10
N LYS A 64 -8.86 4.13 5.38
CA LYS A 64 -8.41 5.50 5.50
C LYS A 64 -7.07 5.61 4.77
N ILE A 65 -6.87 6.70 4.06
CA ILE A 65 -5.67 6.92 3.26
C ILE A 65 -4.84 8.02 3.91
N PRO A 66 -3.53 7.82 4.13
CA PRO A 66 -2.71 8.89 4.67
C PRO A 66 -2.73 10.13 3.80
N GLU A 67 -2.68 11.29 4.44
CA GLU A 67 -2.58 12.52 3.71
C GLU A 67 -1.35 12.51 2.83
N MET A 68 -1.39 13.06 1.68
CA MET A 68 -0.32 13.08 0.67
C MET A 68 -0.08 11.74 -0.03
N ALA A 69 -0.78 10.68 0.33
CA ALA A 69 -0.66 9.41 -0.39
C ALA A 69 -1.48 9.45 -1.68
N ASP A 70 -0.97 8.75 -2.68
CA ASP A 70 -1.65 8.64 -3.99
C ASP A 70 -1.55 7.17 -4.39
N PRO A 71 -2.45 6.32 -3.87
CA PRO A 71 -2.32 4.88 -4.04
C PRO A 71 -2.37 4.43 -5.49
N ILE A 72 -1.50 3.48 -5.83
CA ILE A 72 -1.42 2.96 -7.20
C ILE A 72 -1.28 1.44 -7.18
N ALA A 73 -1.70 0.83 -8.28
CA ALA A 73 -1.32 -0.53 -8.61
C ALA A 73 -0.15 -0.45 -9.57
N GLN A 74 0.93 -1.17 -9.28
CA GLN A 74 2.14 -1.10 -10.07
C GLN A 74 2.06 -2.07 -11.23
N ALA A 75 2.63 -1.69 -12.37
CA ALA A 75 2.73 -2.51 -13.54
C ALA A 75 4.20 -2.66 -13.93
N TYR A 76 4.52 -3.76 -14.56
CA TYR A 76 5.87 -4.00 -15.03
C TYR A 76 5.81 -4.79 -16.32
N ALA A 77 6.86 -4.67 -17.13
CA ALA A 77 6.93 -5.35 -18.40
C ALA A 77 7.82 -6.58 -18.28
N GLY A 78 7.49 -7.61 -19.01
CA GLY A 78 8.30 -8.83 -18.98
C GLY A 78 7.96 -9.74 -20.12
N HIS A 79 8.73 -10.83 -20.27
CA HIS A 79 8.46 -11.85 -21.26
C HIS A 79 7.84 -13.05 -20.54
N GLN A 80 6.73 -13.53 -21.08
CA GLN A 80 6.06 -14.66 -20.52
C GLN A 80 5.48 -15.48 -21.64
N PHE A 81 5.69 -16.78 -21.63
CA PHE A 81 5.21 -17.67 -22.69
C PHE A 81 5.69 -17.24 -24.08
N GLY A 82 6.91 -16.71 -24.17
CA GLY A 82 7.46 -16.28 -25.44
C GLY A 82 6.99 -14.92 -25.91
N TYR A 83 6.18 -14.21 -25.12
CA TYR A 83 5.68 -12.90 -25.49
C TYR A 83 6.13 -11.86 -24.50
N PHE A 84 6.29 -10.63 -25.00
CA PHE A 84 6.51 -9.50 -24.13
C PHE A 84 5.14 -9.03 -23.66
N THR A 85 4.93 -8.98 -22.35
CA THR A 85 3.66 -8.61 -21.78
C THR A 85 3.83 -7.57 -20.70
N MET A 86 2.76 -6.80 -20.45
CA MET A 86 2.69 -5.91 -19.30
C MET A 86 1.97 -6.65 -18.21
N LEU A 87 2.62 -6.79 -17.06
CA LEU A 87 2.07 -7.44 -15.88
C LEU A 87 1.89 -6.39 -14.81
N GLY A 88 1.17 -6.72 -13.78
CA GLY A 88 0.96 -5.80 -12.67
C GLY A 88 0.43 -6.51 -11.44
N ASP A 89 0.36 -5.76 -10.35
CA ASP A 89 -0.08 -6.28 -9.08
C ASP A 89 -1.59 -6.42 -9.06
N GLY A 90 -2.08 -7.66 -9.05
CA GLY A 90 -3.50 -7.95 -9.08
C GLY A 90 -4.19 -7.83 -7.73
N ARG A 91 -3.44 -7.73 -6.65
CA ARG A 91 -4.01 -7.62 -5.30
C ARG A 91 -3.13 -6.82 -4.34
N ALA A 92 -2.21 -6.03 -4.85
CA ALA A 92 -1.36 -5.18 -4.02
C ALA A 92 -1.48 -3.73 -4.49
N ILE A 93 -1.63 -2.85 -3.54
CA ILE A 93 -1.75 -1.42 -3.81
C ILE A 93 -0.64 -0.72 -3.04
N LEU A 94 0.18 0.05 -3.75
CA LEU A 94 1.24 0.83 -3.14
C LEU A 94 0.65 2.14 -2.64
N ILE A 95 0.71 2.35 -1.33
CA ILE A 95 0.23 3.59 -0.73
C ILE A 95 1.22 4.72 -1.02
N GLY A 96 2.49 4.41 -1.04
CA GLY A 96 3.56 5.36 -1.29
C GLY A 96 4.81 4.92 -0.57
N GLU A 97 5.81 5.79 -0.56
CA GLU A 97 7.05 5.52 0.15
C GLU A 97 7.06 6.31 1.44
N GLN A 98 7.22 5.65 2.56
CA GLN A 98 7.34 6.31 3.84
C GLN A 98 8.79 6.70 4.07
N LEU A 99 9.05 7.99 4.27
CA LEU A 99 10.37 8.45 4.63
C LEU A 99 10.51 8.31 6.14
N ALA A 100 11.35 7.38 6.54
CA ALA A 100 11.54 7.04 7.95
C ALA A 100 12.50 8.00 8.65
N PRO A 101 12.55 7.99 9.99
CA PRO A 101 13.49 8.85 10.72
C PRO A 101 14.95 8.64 10.35
N ASN A 102 15.31 7.44 9.86
CA ASN A 102 16.68 7.17 9.43
C ASN A 102 16.97 7.71 8.03
N GLN A 103 16.05 8.49 7.46
CA GLN A 103 16.16 9.10 6.14
C GLN A 103 16.08 8.10 4.99
N GLN A 104 15.71 6.88 5.24
CA GLN A 104 15.49 5.89 4.19
C GLN A 104 14.02 5.82 3.83
N ARG A 105 13.72 5.43 2.59
CA ARG A 105 12.36 5.31 2.12
C ARG A 105 11.98 3.84 2.08
N TYR A 106 10.75 3.56 2.52
CA TYR A 106 10.23 2.21 2.54
C TYR A 106 8.87 2.19 1.86
N ASP A 107 8.68 1.26 0.94
CA ASP A 107 7.39 1.12 0.27
C ASP A 107 6.35 0.58 1.25
N ILE A 108 5.18 1.21 1.25
CA ILE A 108 4.07 0.74 2.05
C ILE A 108 3.02 0.19 1.09
N GLN A 109 2.78 -1.10 1.15
CA GLN A 109 1.80 -1.74 0.29
C GLN A 109 0.71 -2.39 1.10
N LEU A 110 -0.52 -2.31 0.60
CA LEU A 110 -1.63 -3.11 1.12
C LEU A 110 -1.81 -4.30 0.19
N LYS A 111 -1.84 -5.50 0.76
CA LYS A 111 -1.99 -6.71 -0.02
C LYS A 111 -3.34 -7.32 0.27
N GLY A 112 -4.10 -7.60 -0.77
CA GLY A 112 -5.42 -8.19 -0.61
C GLY A 112 -6.52 -7.19 -0.30
N SER A 113 -6.30 -5.91 -0.58
CA SER A 113 -7.25 -4.86 -0.24
C SER A 113 -8.26 -4.58 -1.35
N GLY A 114 -8.38 -5.45 -2.33
CA GLY A 114 -9.36 -5.32 -3.39
C GLY A 114 -8.75 -5.49 -4.77
N GLN A 115 -9.58 -5.34 -5.78
CA GLN A 115 -9.17 -5.52 -7.15
C GLN A 115 -8.35 -4.34 -7.64
N THR A 116 -7.43 -4.62 -8.56
CA THR A 116 -6.72 -3.61 -9.32
C THR A 116 -6.99 -3.88 -10.80
N PRO A 117 -6.59 -2.98 -11.71
CA PRO A 117 -6.75 -3.26 -13.14
C PRO A 117 -6.02 -4.53 -13.60
N TYR A 118 -5.14 -5.09 -12.78
CA TYR A 118 -4.35 -6.26 -13.15
C TYR A 118 -4.83 -7.55 -12.49
N SER A 119 -6.03 -7.55 -11.90
CA SER A 119 -6.51 -8.69 -11.10
C SER A 119 -6.93 -9.91 -11.91
N ARG A 120 -7.18 -9.77 -13.21
CA ARG A 120 -7.48 -10.90 -14.10
C ARG A 120 -8.61 -11.77 -13.59
N HIS A 121 -9.77 -11.24 -13.36
CA HIS A 121 -10.94 -11.96 -12.84
C HIS A 121 -10.84 -12.35 -11.37
N GLY A 122 -9.73 -12.08 -10.71
CA GLY A 122 -9.65 -12.27 -9.26
C GLY A 122 -10.36 -11.16 -8.51
N ASP A 123 -10.65 -11.37 -7.22
CA ASP A 123 -11.30 -10.35 -6.40
C ASP A 123 -10.29 -9.41 -5.71
N GLY A 124 -9.01 -9.64 -5.91
CA GLY A 124 -7.99 -8.79 -5.31
C GLY A 124 -7.82 -8.98 -3.81
N LYS A 125 -8.45 -10.00 -3.24
CA LYS A 125 -8.38 -10.25 -1.80
C LYS A 125 -7.33 -11.32 -1.51
N ALA A 126 -6.93 -11.39 -0.26
CA ALA A 126 -5.94 -12.37 0.16
C ALA A 126 -6.36 -12.96 1.49
N THR A 127 -6.04 -14.24 1.68
CA THR A 127 -6.21 -14.87 2.97
C THR A 127 -4.94 -14.68 3.78
N LEU A 128 -5.01 -14.90 5.08
CA LEU A 128 -3.86 -14.78 5.94
C LEU A 128 -2.73 -15.73 5.52
N ILE A 129 -3.09 -16.90 5.02
CA ILE A 129 -2.11 -17.88 4.58
C ILE A 129 -1.42 -17.46 3.30
N SER A 130 -2.13 -16.78 2.40
CA SER A 130 -1.59 -16.42 1.09
C SER A 130 -0.78 -15.12 1.08
N VAL A 131 -0.68 -14.45 2.19
CA VAL A 131 0.02 -13.16 2.28
C VAL A 131 1.49 -13.33 2.57
#